data_b862dfa5314dfb2b8d80de5cb6e7a9d7
#
_entry.id   b862dfa5314dfb2b8d80de5cb6e7a9d7
#
_cell.length_a   1.000
_cell.length_b   1.000
_cell.length_c   1.000
_cell.angle_alpha   90.00
_cell.angle_beta   90.00
_cell.angle_gamma   90.00
#
_symmetry.space_group_name_H-M   'P 1'
#
loop_
_entity.id
_entity.type
_entity.pdbx_description
1 polymer ?
#
loop_
_entity_poly.entity_id
_entity_poly.type
_entity_poly.pdbx_seq_one_letter_code
_entity_poly.pdbx_strand_id
1 'polypeptide(L)'
;MTNGVIYILTNPSFPEYVKIGYADYMEQRLRKLNNSECTPFAFRVYATYEVENRLTDLKLHGLIDKLNPDLRSIDNVEGKKRVREFYAMSPEDAFEILEAIAEIHGFENRLKKWKMTKEQKEAEETADEIKRTKAAPFRFSMCDLKPGDKIEYCYDSSLEIEIVDDKHVSYEGETYSLTGLARELSGNKEAHIPGPKYFKYKGKWLNSLRKG
;
A
#
# COMPACT_ATOMS: atom_id res chain seq x y z
N MET A 1 12.76 -35.96 -11.02
CA MET A 1 13.14 -34.54 -11.01
C MET A 1 11.98 -33.79 -10.38
N THR A 2 12.20 -33.05 -9.32
CA THR A 2 11.15 -32.24 -8.69
C THR A 2 10.88 -31.06 -9.58
N ASN A 3 9.71 -31.03 -10.23
CA ASN A 3 9.28 -29.90 -11.02
C ASN A 3 9.01 -28.72 -10.05
N GLY A 4 9.71 -27.63 -10.24
CA GLY A 4 9.41 -26.40 -9.50
C GLY A 4 8.22 -25.66 -10.09
N VAL A 5 7.79 -24.60 -9.44
CA VAL A 5 6.66 -23.78 -9.89
C VAL A 5 7.04 -22.29 -10.01
N ILE A 6 6.60 -21.65 -11.07
CA ILE A 6 6.43 -20.19 -11.09
C ILE A 6 5.13 -19.89 -10.35
N TYR A 7 5.16 -18.93 -9.45
CA TYR A 7 4.00 -18.55 -8.65
C TYR A 7 3.63 -17.08 -8.82
N ILE A 8 2.35 -16.81 -8.69
CA ILE A 8 1.80 -15.47 -8.49
C ILE A 8 1.25 -15.42 -7.07
N LEU A 9 1.77 -14.49 -6.26
CA LEU A 9 1.26 -14.24 -4.91
C LEU A 9 0.64 -12.87 -4.83
N THR A 10 -0.43 -12.79 -4.02
CA THR A 10 -1.09 -11.55 -3.61
C THR A 10 -0.90 -11.30 -2.13
N ASN A 11 -1.05 -10.05 -1.70
CA ASN A 11 -1.04 -9.68 -0.28
C ASN A 11 -1.99 -8.49 -0.06
N PRO A 12 -2.95 -8.57 0.88
CA PRO A 12 -3.88 -7.48 1.18
C PRO A 12 -3.23 -6.18 1.65
N SER A 13 -1.97 -6.24 2.13
CA SER A 13 -1.24 -5.03 2.54
C SER A 13 -0.93 -4.09 1.37
N PHE A 14 -0.80 -4.64 0.16
CA PHE A 14 -0.48 -3.92 -1.08
C PHE A 14 -1.17 -4.58 -2.29
N PRO A 15 -2.51 -4.45 -2.39
CA PRO A 15 -3.32 -5.13 -3.41
C PRO A 15 -3.04 -4.65 -4.85
N GLU A 16 -2.38 -3.51 -5.00
CA GLU A 16 -1.92 -2.98 -6.28
C GLU A 16 -0.69 -3.71 -6.86
N TYR A 17 -0.11 -4.65 -6.09
CA TYR A 17 1.05 -5.41 -6.51
C TYR A 17 0.80 -6.91 -6.48
N VAL A 18 1.39 -7.60 -7.44
CA VAL A 18 1.59 -9.05 -7.38
C VAL A 18 3.07 -9.36 -7.22
N LYS A 19 3.37 -10.48 -6.56
CA LYS A 19 4.72 -11.02 -6.52
C LYS A 19 4.79 -12.23 -7.44
N ILE A 20 5.68 -12.18 -8.42
CA ILE A 20 5.98 -13.30 -9.32
C ILE A 20 7.36 -13.85 -8.95
N GLY A 21 7.50 -15.16 -8.87
CA GLY A 21 8.75 -15.80 -8.55
C GLY A 21 8.70 -17.31 -8.75
N TYR A 22 9.82 -17.97 -8.41
CA TYR A 22 9.99 -19.41 -8.51
C TYR A 22 10.16 -20.08 -7.15
N ALA A 23 9.68 -21.30 -7.02
CA ALA A 23 9.92 -22.17 -5.88
C ALA A 23 10.03 -23.63 -6.31
N ASP A 24 11.01 -24.36 -5.74
CA ASP A 24 11.06 -25.82 -5.87
C ASP A 24 9.93 -26.46 -5.04
N TYR A 25 9.59 -25.85 -3.88
CA TYR A 25 8.52 -26.28 -2.99
C TYR A 25 7.68 -25.09 -2.57
N MET A 26 6.48 -24.95 -3.15
CA MET A 26 5.61 -23.77 -2.95
C MET A 26 5.21 -23.58 -1.48
N GLU A 27 4.84 -24.64 -0.78
CA GLU A 27 4.43 -24.55 0.62
C GLU A 27 5.55 -24.04 1.54
N GLN A 28 6.78 -24.53 1.34
CA GLN A 28 7.95 -24.07 2.10
C GLN A 28 8.25 -22.61 1.80
N ARG A 29 8.15 -22.22 0.54
CA ARG A 29 8.34 -20.83 0.10
C ARG A 29 7.31 -19.90 0.72
N LEU A 30 6.04 -20.27 0.67
CA LEU A 30 4.95 -19.49 1.25
C LEU A 30 5.11 -19.35 2.77
N ARG A 31 5.42 -20.44 3.47
CA ARG A 31 5.68 -20.45 4.90
C ARG A 31 6.85 -19.52 5.26
N LYS A 32 7.95 -19.58 4.50
CA LYS A 32 9.12 -18.71 4.72
C LYS A 32 8.80 -17.23 4.51
N LEU A 33 7.97 -16.89 3.52
CA LEU A 33 7.53 -15.51 3.28
C LEU A 33 6.60 -15.01 4.39
N ASN A 34 5.70 -15.86 4.86
CA ASN A 34 4.70 -15.50 5.88
C ASN A 34 5.24 -15.55 7.33
N ASN A 35 6.41 -16.14 7.56
CA ASN A 35 7.10 -16.05 8.85
C ASN A 35 7.81 -14.70 9.05
N SER A 36 7.79 -13.82 8.05
CA SER A 36 8.36 -12.48 8.16
C SER A 36 7.37 -11.53 8.82
N GLU A 37 7.79 -10.79 9.83
CA GLU A 37 7.00 -9.75 10.49
C GLU A 37 6.88 -8.45 9.65
N CYS A 38 7.43 -8.45 8.42
CA CYS A 38 7.47 -7.25 7.57
C CYS A 38 6.13 -6.86 6.96
N THR A 39 5.12 -7.74 6.98
CA THR A 39 3.81 -7.48 6.39
C THR A 39 2.68 -7.79 7.38
N PRO A 40 1.68 -6.90 7.53
CA PRO A 40 0.54 -7.12 8.43
C PRO A 40 -0.34 -8.31 8.04
N PHE A 41 -0.39 -8.64 6.75
CA PHE A 41 -1.17 -9.75 6.21
C PHE A 41 -0.27 -10.76 5.49
N ALA A 42 -0.68 -12.01 5.49
CA ALA A 42 0.05 -13.10 4.86
C ALA A 42 -0.07 -13.03 3.33
N PHE A 43 1.00 -13.47 2.64
CA PHE A 43 0.95 -13.77 1.22
C PHE A 43 0.04 -14.96 0.94
N ARG A 44 -0.64 -14.92 -0.19
CA ARG A 44 -1.56 -15.94 -0.68
C ARG A 44 -1.17 -16.38 -2.07
N VAL A 45 -1.29 -17.68 -2.35
CA VAL A 45 -1.07 -18.19 -3.70
C VAL A 45 -2.30 -17.87 -4.55
N TYR A 46 -2.11 -17.09 -5.62
CA TYR A 46 -3.15 -16.83 -6.61
C TYR A 46 -3.10 -17.84 -7.75
N ALA A 47 -1.89 -18.11 -8.27
CA ALA A 47 -1.68 -19.11 -9.31
C ALA A 47 -0.30 -19.74 -9.20
N THR A 48 -0.16 -20.95 -9.76
CA THR A 48 1.09 -21.69 -9.93
C THR A 48 1.15 -22.28 -11.33
N TYR A 49 2.33 -22.24 -11.94
CA TYR A 49 2.64 -22.90 -13.22
C TYR A 49 3.84 -23.82 -13.01
N GLU A 50 3.66 -25.13 -13.26
CA GLU A 50 4.72 -26.12 -13.12
C GLU A 50 5.73 -26.00 -14.26
N VAL A 51 7.03 -25.91 -13.92
CA VAL A 51 8.12 -25.76 -14.88
C VAL A 51 9.24 -26.75 -14.56
N GLU A 52 9.92 -27.19 -15.60
CA GLU A 52 11.04 -28.15 -15.48
C GLU A 52 12.36 -27.46 -15.14
N ASN A 53 12.48 -26.18 -15.46
CA ASN A 53 13.72 -25.41 -15.33
C ASN A 53 13.54 -24.14 -14.50
N ARG A 54 14.38 -23.94 -13.49
CA ARG A 54 14.41 -22.74 -12.64
C ARG A 54 14.67 -21.43 -13.41
N LEU A 55 15.39 -21.51 -14.54
CA LEU A 55 15.70 -20.32 -15.36
C LEU A 55 14.46 -19.69 -16.03
N THR A 56 13.32 -20.36 -16.00
CA THR A 56 12.08 -19.88 -16.62
C THR A 56 11.55 -18.61 -15.92
N ASP A 57 11.72 -18.47 -14.60
CA ASP A 57 11.32 -17.27 -13.87
C ASP A 57 12.15 -16.04 -14.26
N LEU A 58 13.46 -16.19 -14.43
CA LEU A 58 14.34 -15.11 -14.88
C LEU A 58 14.01 -14.65 -16.30
N LYS A 59 13.64 -15.59 -17.18
CA LYS A 59 13.19 -15.27 -18.53
C LYS A 59 11.85 -14.55 -18.53
N LEU A 60 10.92 -14.98 -17.68
CA LEU A 60 9.63 -14.34 -17.50
C LEU A 60 9.79 -12.90 -16.98
N HIS A 61 10.60 -12.71 -15.94
CA HIS A 61 10.94 -11.37 -15.45
C HIS A 61 11.53 -10.49 -16.54
N GLY A 62 12.49 -11.02 -17.30
CA GLY A 62 13.12 -10.31 -18.42
C GLY A 62 12.15 -9.97 -19.55
N LEU A 63 11.12 -10.80 -19.78
CA LEU A 63 10.07 -10.52 -20.75
C LEU A 63 9.16 -9.38 -20.28
N ILE A 64 8.67 -9.46 -19.05
CA ILE A 64 7.82 -8.40 -18.47
C ILE A 64 8.56 -7.07 -18.41
N ASP A 65 9.83 -7.07 -17.97
CA ASP A 65 10.66 -5.87 -17.91
C ASP A 65 10.91 -5.22 -19.28
N LYS A 66 10.93 -6.01 -20.34
CA LYS A 66 11.08 -5.50 -21.71
C LYS A 66 9.80 -4.95 -22.29
N LEU A 67 8.65 -5.56 -21.95
CA LEU A 67 7.36 -5.12 -22.42
C LEU A 67 6.89 -3.85 -21.69
N ASN A 68 7.12 -3.79 -20.39
CA ASN A 68 6.79 -2.61 -19.58
C ASN A 68 7.70 -2.54 -18.34
N PRO A 69 8.82 -1.79 -18.43
CA PRO A 69 9.78 -1.67 -17.32
C PRO A 69 9.22 -0.93 -16.10
N ASP A 70 8.16 -0.15 -16.25
CA ASP A 70 7.55 0.63 -15.18
C ASP A 70 6.67 -0.22 -14.25
N LEU A 71 6.29 -1.42 -14.68
CA LEU A 71 5.51 -2.34 -13.84
C LEU A 71 6.32 -2.87 -12.65
N ARG A 72 7.62 -3.01 -12.79
CA ARG A 72 8.47 -3.63 -11.76
C ARG A 72 8.83 -2.65 -10.65
N SER A 73 8.60 -3.07 -9.40
CA SER A 73 9.02 -2.28 -8.24
C SER A 73 10.55 -2.20 -8.16
N ILE A 74 11.06 -0.98 -8.29
CA ILE A 74 12.49 -0.65 -8.18
C ILE A 74 12.67 0.32 -7.03
N ASP A 75 13.59 0.00 -6.13
CA ASP A 75 13.94 0.82 -4.98
C ASP A 75 15.43 1.17 -4.99
N ASN A 76 15.79 2.34 -4.49
CA ASN A 76 17.16 2.79 -4.32
C ASN A 76 17.47 2.89 -2.83
N VAL A 77 18.25 1.94 -2.33
CA VAL A 77 18.68 1.91 -0.93
C VAL A 77 20.19 2.15 -0.88
N GLU A 78 20.62 3.16 -0.16
CA GLU A 78 22.05 3.52 0.01
C GLU A 78 22.81 3.67 -1.33
N GLY A 79 22.15 4.26 -2.34
CA GLY A 79 22.73 4.45 -3.68
C GLY A 79 22.79 3.18 -4.55
N LYS A 80 22.27 2.05 -4.07
CA LYS A 80 22.21 0.79 -4.83
C LYS A 80 20.80 0.56 -5.35
N LYS A 81 20.69 0.34 -6.67
CA LYS A 81 19.41 -0.05 -7.30
C LYS A 81 19.01 -1.45 -6.84
N ARG A 82 17.86 -1.56 -6.21
CA ARG A 82 17.28 -2.82 -5.72
C ARG A 82 16.05 -3.17 -6.55
N VAL A 83 16.19 -4.17 -7.40
CA VAL A 83 15.09 -4.69 -8.23
C VAL A 83 14.32 -5.73 -7.43
N ARG A 84 13.00 -5.55 -7.32
CA ARG A 84 12.12 -6.46 -6.57
C ARG A 84 11.36 -7.37 -7.53
N GLU A 85 10.86 -8.48 -7.00
CA GLU A 85 9.97 -9.42 -7.71
C GLU A 85 8.49 -9.03 -7.56
N PHE A 86 8.22 -7.73 -7.40
CA PHE A 86 6.89 -7.15 -7.29
C PHE A 86 6.57 -6.34 -8.54
N TYR A 87 5.35 -6.52 -9.04
CA TYR A 87 4.85 -5.88 -10.24
C TYR A 87 3.54 -5.16 -9.94
N ALA A 88 3.43 -3.90 -10.37
CA ALA A 88 2.24 -3.08 -10.29
C ALA A 88 1.24 -3.50 -11.39
N MET A 89 0.56 -4.61 -11.18
CA MET A 89 -0.46 -5.15 -12.07
C MET A 89 -1.50 -5.93 -11.29
N SER A 90 -2.67 -6.18 -11.89
CA SER A 90 -3.68 -7.03 -11.29
C SER A 90 -3.23 -8.50 -11.26
N PRO A 91 -3.74 -9.32 -10.32
CA PRO A 91 -3.51 -10.76 -10.33
C PRO A 91 -4.03 -11.43 -11.60
N GLU A 92 -5.08 -10.89 -12.19
CA GLU A 92 -5.69 -11.33 -13.44
C GLU A 92 -4.73 -11.13 -14.61
N ASP A 93 -4.17 -9.92 -14.78
CA ASP A 93 -3.19 -9.64 -15.85
C ASP A 93 -1.95 -10.53 -15.73
N ALA A 94 -1.47 -10.73 -14.49
CA ALA A 94 -0.35 -11.64 -14.23
C ALA A 94 -0.68 -13.09 -14.60
N PHE A 95 -1.91 -13.52 -14.34
CA PHE A 95 -2.38 -14.85 -14.71
C PHE A 95 -2.49 -15.03 -16.22
N GLU A 96 -3.04 -14.05 -16.94
CA GLU A 96 -3.14 -14.07 -18.41
C GLU A 96 -1.76 -14.20 -19.09
N ILE A 97 -0.73 -13.58 -18.52
CA ILE A 97 0.66 -13.76 -19.00
C ILE A 97 1.09 -15.23 -18.87
N LEU A 98 0.83 -15.88 -17.73
CA LEU A 98 1.19 -17.28 -17.54
C LEU A 98 0.33 -18.22 -18.39
N GLU A 99 -0.94 -17.87 -18.60
CA GLU A 99 -1.87 -18.61 -19.45
C GLU A 99 -1.40 -18.60 -20.91
N ALA A 100 -1.08 -17.43 -21.45
CA ALA A 100 -0.54 -17.29 -22.79
C ALA A 100 0.78 -18.11 -22.98
N ILE A 101 1.64 -18.11 -21.96
CA ILE A 101 2.87 -18.91 -21.98
C ILE A 101 2.54 -20.41 -21.98
N ALA A 102 1.57 -20.84 -21.15
CA ALA A 102 1.15 -22.24 -21.07
C ALA A 102 0.55 -22.71 -22.39
N GLU A 103 -0.30 -21.89 -23.03
CA GLU A 103 -0.90 -22.16 -24.33
C GLU A 103 0.15 -22.29 -25.44
N ILE A 104 1.09 -21.34 -25.52
CA ILE A 104 2.19 -21.38 -26.52
C ILE A 104 3.02 -22.65 -26.40
N HIS A 105 3.20 -23.16 -25.17
CA HIS A 105 3.96 -24.38 -24.92
C HIS A 105 3.11 -25.65 -24.96
N GLY A 106 1.79 -25.57 -25.02
CA GLY A 106 0.88 -26.72 -24.95
C GLY A 106 0.85 -27.41 -23.59
N PHE A 107 1.03 -26.64 -22.50
CA PHE A 107 1.09 -27.12 -21.11
C PHE A 107 0.09 -26.43 -20.20
N GLU A 108 -1.11 -26.14 -20.70
CA GLU A 108 -2.20 -25.50 -19.96
C GLU A 108 -2.59 -26.28 -18.70
N ASN A 109 -2.48 -27.61 -18.76
CA ASN A 109 -2.74 -28.51 -17.63
C ASN A 109 -1.77 -28.34 -16.46
N ARG A 110 -0.64 -27.66 -16.65
CA ARG A 110 0.35 -27.34 -15.62
C ARG A 110 0.06 -25.99 -14.91
N LEU A 111 -0.85 -25.18 -15.47
CA LEU A 111 -1.30 -23.92 -14.86
C LEU A 111 -2.48 -24.17 -13.92
N LYS A 112 -2.36 -23.68 -12.69
CA LYS A 112 -3.40 -23.87 -11.68
C LYS A 112 -3.71 -22.53 -11.00
N LYS A 113 -4.97 -22.11 -11.07
CA LYS A 113 -5.52 -21.01 -10.29
C LYS A 113 -6.06 -21.51 -8.96
N TRP A 114 -5.69 -20.85 -7.87
CA TRP A 114 -6.08 -21.24 -6.52
C TRP A 114 -7.27 -20.40 -6.05
N LYS A 115 -8.22 -21.07 -5.39
CA LYS A 115 -9.34 -20.37 -4.75
C LYS A 115 -8.94 -19.95 -3.35
N MET A 116 -9.32 -18.74 -2.98
CA MET A 116 -9.14 -18.27 -1.61
C MET A 116 -9.93 -19.11 -0.62
N THR A 117 -9.32 -19.41 0.53
CA THR A 117 -10.02 -20.02 1.66
C THR A 117 -10.96 -19.02 2.32
N LYS A 118 -11.83 -19.50 3.20
CA LYS A 118 -12.78 -18.64 3.92
C LYS A 118 -12.03 -17.61 4.79
N GLU A 119 -11.01 -18.07 5.51
CA GLU A 119 -10.17 -17.21 6.37
C GLU A 119 -9.41 -16.15 5.55
N GLN A 120 -8.99 -16.49 4.33
CA GLN A 120 -8.34 -15.55 3.43
C GLN A 120 -9.29 -14.45 2.95
N LYS A 121 -10.55 -14.78 2.70
CA LYS A 121 -11.58 -13.78 2.33
C LYS A 121 -11.89 -12.84 3.49
N GLU A 122 -12.07 -13.37 4.70
CA GLU A 122 -12.29 -12.58 5.92
C GLU A 122 -11.12 -11.63 6.19
N ALA A 123 -9.88 -12.08 5.99
CA ALA A 123 -8.69 -11.23 6.13
C ALA A 123 -8.62 -10.14 5.04
N GLU A 124 -9.13 -10.38 3.84
CA GLU A 124 -9.21 -9.37 2.77
C GLU A 124 -10.24 -8.31 3.08
N GLU A 125 -11.45 -8.71 3.52
CA GLU A 125 -12.48 -7.80 3.99
C GLU A 125 -11.97 -6.92 5.14
N THR A 126 -11.26 -7.51 6.12
CA THR A 126 -10.63 -6.77 7.22
C THR A 126 -9.59 -5.76 6.72
N ALA A 127 -8.76 -6.15 5.75
CA ALA A 127 -7.77 -5.25 5.17
C ALA A 127 -8.42 -4.07 4.43
N ASP A 128 -9.51 -4.32 3.73
CA ASP A 128 -10.28 -3.30 3.02
C ASP A 128 -10.99 -2.37 3.99
N GLU A 129 -11.54 -2.87 5.09
CA GLU A 129 -12.10 -2.04 6.16
C GLU A 129 -11.03 -1.15 6.79
N ILE A 130 -9.85 -1.68 7.11
CA ILE A 130 -8.72 -0.90 7.62
C ILE A 130 -8.29 0.18 6.61
N LYS A 131 -8.34 -0.08 5.31
CA LYS A 131 -8.07 0.93 4.27
C LYS A 131 -9.14 1.99 4.21
N ARG A 132 -10.40 1.62 4.28
CA ARG A 132 -11.55 2.55 4.30
C ARG A 132 -11.52 3.40 5.58
N THR A 133 -11.13 2.83 6.71
CA THR A 133 -11.01 3.52 8.01
C THR A 133 -9.69 4.26 8.17
N LYS A 134 -8.65 3.99 7.37
CA LYS A 134 -7.52 4.90 7.19
C LYS A 134 -8.06 6.16 6.57
N ALA A 135 -8.51 7.04 7.46
CA ALA A 135 -9.15 8.29 7.11
C ALA A 135 -8.33 8.99 6.03
N ALA A 136 -8.98 9.37 4.92
CA ALA A 136 -8.39 10.24 3.91
C ALA A 136 -7.68 11.41 4.59
N PRO A 137 -6.55 11.96 4.07
CA PRO A 137 -5.88 13.10 4.68
C PRO A 137 -6.89 14.17 5.07
N PHE A 138 -6.75 14.73 6.26
CA PHE A 138 -7.68 15.72 6.77
C PHE A 138 -7.81 16.90 5.80
N ARG A 139 -9.04 17.32 5.57
CA ARG A 139 -9.39 18.51 4.81
C ARG A 139 -10.41 19.33 5.59
N PHE A 140 -10.31 20.65 5.54
CA PHE A 140 -11.22 21.54 6.22
C PHE A 140 -12.65 21.44 5.69
N SER A 141 -12.83 21.15 4.40
CA SER A 141 -14.13 20.86 3.79
C SER A 141 -14.86 19.68 4.41
N MET A 142 -14.14 18.71 5.00
CA MET A 142 -14.75 17.60 5.75
C MET A 142 -15.45 18.04 7.04
N CYS A 143 -15.14 19.26 7.51
CA CYS A 143 -15.73 19.87 8.71
C CYS A 143 -16.66 21.04 8.36
N ASP A 144 -17.01 21.23 7.07
CA ASP A 144 -17.73 22.39 6.53
C ASP A 144 -17.03 23.74 6.78
N LEU A 145 -15.70 23.72 6.95
CA LEU A 145 -14.89 24.92 7.16
C LEU A 145 -14.38 25.46 5.82
N LYS A 146 -14.22 26.78 5.75
CA LYS A 146 -13.84 27.51 4.54
C LYS A 146 -12.61 28.38 4.81
N PRO A 147 -11.88 28.79 3.75
CA PRO A 147 -10.87 29.83 3.87
C PRO A 147 -11.44 31.09 4.55
N GLY A 148 -10.71 31.65 5.48
CA GLY A 148 -11.13 32.76 6.34
C GLY A 148 -11.72 32.34 7.70
N ASP A 149 -12.11 31.07 7.88
CA ASP A 149 -12.49 30.60 9.20
C ASP A 149 -11.30 30.55 10.15
N LYS A 150 -11.51 30.93 11.43
CA LYS A 150 -10.48 30.88 12.47
C LYS A 150 -10.62 29.61 13.30
N ILE A 151 -9.50 29.00 13.62
CA ILE A 151 -9.40 27.83 14.49
C ILE A 151 -8.54 28.11 15.72
N GLU A 152 -8.69 27.33 16.76
CA GLU A 152 -8.04 27.48 18.05
C GLU A 152 -7.04 26.35 18.28
N TYR A 153 -5.85 26.69 18.81
CA TYR A 153 -4.91 25.67 19.28
C TYR A 153 -5.33 25.19 20.69
N CYS A 154 -5.26 23.89 20.94
CA CYS A 154 -5.83 23.30 22.16
C CYS A 154 -5.16 23.72 23.47
N TYR A 155 -3.88 24.13 23.41
CA TYR A 155 -3.13 24.58 24.59
C TYR A 155 -3.06 26.11 24.73
N ASP A 156 -3.42 26.82 23.68
CA ASP A 156 -3.48 28.29 23.70
C ASP A 156 -4.52 28.80 22.69
N SER A 157 -5.69 29.16 23.20
CA SER A 157 -6.79 29.67 22.38
C SER A 157 -6.65 31.13 21.97
N SER A 158 -5.60 31.83 22.45
CA SER A 158 -5.32 33.23 22.09
C SER A 158 -4.62 33.36 20.74
N LEU A 159 -4.10 32.25 20.19
CA LEU A 159 -3.41 32.26 18.91
C LEU A 159 -4.39 32.48 17.76
N GLU A 160 -4.11 33.46 16.92
CA GLU A 160 -4.89 33.73 15.71
C GLU A 160 -4.43 32.84 14.57
N ILE A 161 -5.19 31.77 14.30
CA ILE A 161 -4.90 30.81 13.24
C ILE A 161 -6.07 30.82 12.25
N GLU A 162 -5.79 31.19 11.00
CA GLU A 162 -6.79 31.31 9.94
C GLU A 162 -6.62 30.24 8.88
N ILE A 163 -7.71 29.68 8.39
CA ILE A 163 -7.71 28.71 7.29
C ILE A 163 -7.45 29.45 5.98
N VAL A 164 -6.39 29.07 5.27
CA VAL A 164 -6.01 29.66 3.97
C VAL A 164 -6.65 28.88 2.80
N ASP A 165 -6.60 27.57 2.87
CA ASP A 165 -7.18 26.68 1.89
C ASP A 165 -7.66 25.37 2.55
N ASP A 166 -8.08 24.39 1.76
CA ASP A 166 -8.61 23.11 2.24
C ASP A 166 -7.59 22.23 3.04
N LYS A 167 -6.31 22.62 3.07
CA LYS A 167 -5.22 21.85 3.72
C LYS A 167 -4.33 22.70 4.64
N HIS A 168 -4.32 24.01 4.45
CA HIS A 168 -3.35 24.89 5.09
C HIS A 168 -4.02 25.99 5.92
N VAL A 169 -3.27 26.42 6.91
CA VAL A 169 -3.60 27.52 7.81
C VAL A 169 -2.49 28.57 7.78
N SER A 170 -2.83 29.83 8.05
CA SER A 170 -1.90 30.92 8.29
C SER A 170 -1.73 31.16 9.78
N TYR A 171 -0.48 31.30 10.22
CA TYR A 171 -0.10 31.69 11.55
C TYR A 171 1.15 32.59 11.49
N GLU A 172 1.10 33.77 12.12
CA GLU A 172 2.19 34.79 12.09
C GLU A 172 2.67 35.15 10.69
N GLY A 173 1.77 35.11 9.69
CA GLY A 173 2.09 35.45 8.29
C GLY A 173 2.69 34.31 7.47
N GLU A 174 2.94 33.15 8.06
CA GLU A 174 3.41 31.95 7.38
C GLU A 174 2.31 30.93 7.17
N THR A 175 2.47 30.05 6.16
CA THR A 175 1.49 29.02 5.80
C THR A 175 1.97 27.64 6.24
N TYR A 176 1.11 26.93 6.99
CA TYR A 176 1.40 25.61 7.55
C TYR A 176 0.30 24.59 7.21
N SER A 177 0.68 23.31 7.14
CA SER A 177 -0.28 22.25 7.35
C SER A 177 -0.63 22.15 8.85
N LEU A 178 -1.80 21.60 9.21
CA LEU A 178 -2.16 21.41 10.64
C LEU A 178 -1.11 20.61 11.43
N THR A 179 -0.52 19.60 10.81
CA THR A 179 0.54 18.79 11.43
C THR A 179 1.83 19.61 11.59
N GLY A 180 2.17 20.42 10.59
CA GLY A 180 3.33 21.31 10.63
C GLY A 180 3.21 22.35 11.75
N LEU A 181 2.07 23.03 11.82
CA LEU A 181 1.81 24.02 12.87
C LEU A 181 1.75 23.38 14.27
N ALA A 182 1.13 22.23 14.42
CA ALA A 182 1.11 21.53 15.71
C ALA A 182 2.51 21.15 16.20
N ARG A 183 3.42 20.76 15.30
CA ARG A 183 4.83 20.50 15.64
C ARG A 183 5.57 21.77 16.06
N GLU A 184 5.37 22.85 15.32
CA GLU A 184 5.99 24.13 15.64
C GLU A 184 5.55 24.63 17.01
N LEU A 185 4.24 24.69 17.26
CA LEU A 185 3.66 25.16 18.53
C LEU A 185 3.96 24.25 19.72
N SER A 186 4.10 22.94 19.51
CA SER A 186 4.46 21.99 20.58
C SER A 186 5.96 21.93 20.90
N GLY A 187 6.81 22.55 20.06
CA GLY A 187 8.27 22.45 20.17
C GLY A 187 8.85 21.07 19.88
N ASN A 188 8.02 20.10 19.45
CA ASN A 188 8.45 18.73 19.20
C ASN A 188 8.45 18.40 17.71
N LYS A 189 9.54 18.74 17.03
CA LYS A 189 9.68 18.63 15.57
C LYS A 189 9.72 17.17 15.05
N GLU A 190 10.07 16.23 15.89
CA GLU A 190 10.21 14.81 15.51
C GLU A 190 8.97 13.94 15.82
N ALA A 191 8.01 14.45 16.59
CA ALA A 191 6.85 13.68 16.99
C ALA A 191 5.91 13.39 15.80
N HIS A 192 5.38 12.16 15.78
CA HIS A 192 4.29 11.79 14.88
C HIS A 192 2.97 12.34 15.41
N ILE A 193 2.68 13.62 15.09
CA ILE A 193 1.55 14.38 15.63
C ILE A 193 0.38 14.32 14.62
N PRO A 194 -0.79 13.81 15.01
CA PRO A 194 -2.01 13.91 14.19
C PRO A 194 -2.61 15.32 14.31
N GLY A 195 -2.19 16.24 13.41
CA GLY A 195 -2.55 17.66 13.46
C GLY A 195 -3.99 17.97 13.87
N PRO A 196 -5.04 17.39 13.24
CA PRO A 196 -6.45 17.69 13.57
C PRO A 196 -6.87 17.46 15.02
N LYS A 197 -6.09 16.70 15.82
CA LYS A 197 -6.33 16.47 17.25
C LYS A 197 -5.86 17.60 18.15
N TYR A 198 -5.11 18.57 17.62
CA TYR A 198 -4.55 19.66 18.37
C TYR A 198 -5.30 20.98 18.17
N PHE A 199 -6.32 20.98 17.30
CA PHE A 199 -7.07 22.19 16.99
C PHE A 199 -8.57 22.01 17.21
N LYS A 200 -9.22 23.13 17.55
CA LYS A 200 -10.67 23.24 17.77
C LYS A 200 -11.27 24.30 16.85
N TYR A 201 -12.52 24.15 16.55
CA TYR A 201 -13.36 25.18 15.95
C TYR A 201 -14.60 25.38 16.81
N LYS A 202 -14.80 26.60 17.30
CA LYS A 202 -15.89 26.94 18.22
C LYS A 202 -15.99 25.95 19.40
N GLY A 203 -14.84 25.65 20.02
CA GLY A 203 -14.72 24.75 21.16
C GLY A 203 -14.80 23.25 20.86
N LYS A 204 -15.09 22.83 19.61
CA LYS A 204 -15.17 21.42 19.22
C LYS A 204 -13.89 20.98 18.48
N TRP A 205 -13.41 19.80 18.79
CA TRP A 205 -12.22 19.23 18.15
C TRP A 205 -12.43 19.03 16.65
N LEU A 206 -11.47 19.46 15.80
CA LEU A 206 -11.55 19.28 14.35
C LEU A 206 -11.71 17.81 13.96
N ASN A 207 -11.02 16.92 14.70
CA ASN A 207 -11.15 15.49 14.43
C ASN A 207 -12.55 14.92 14.70
N SER A 208 -13.34 15.53 15.62
CA SER A 208 -14.73 15.12 15.91
C SER A 208 -15.75 15.75 14.97
N LEU A 209 -15.39 16.82 14.28
CA LEU A 209 -16.25 17.50 13.30
C LEU A 209 -16.20 16.86 11.92
N ARG A 210 -15.24 15.96 11.71
CA ARG A 210 -15.03 15.31 10.42
C ARG A 210 -16.24 14.47 10.02
N LYS A 211 -16.83 14.81 8.88
CA LYS A 211 -17.84 14.00 8.20
C LYS A 211 -17.12 12.94 7.37
N GLY A 212 -17.55 11.68 7.52
CA GLY A 212 -17.00 10.53 6.81
C GLY A 212 -17.23 10.57 5.30
#